data_91a4b5bf61918e7a42c4c4e737f0ed1e
#
_entry.id   91a4b5bf61918e7a42c4c4e737f0ed1e
#
_cell.length_a   1.000
_cell.length_b   1.000
_cell.length_c   1.000
_cell.angle_alpha   90.00
_cell.angle_beta   90.00
_cell.angle_gamma   90.00
#
_symmetry.space_group_name_H-M   'P 1'
#
loop_
_entity.id
_entity.type
_entity.pdbx_description
1 polymer ?
#
loop_
_entity_poly.entity_id
_entity_poly.type
_entity_poly.pdbx_seq_one_letter_code
_entity_poly.pdbx_strand_id
1 'polypeptide(L)'
;MELRRTFLRSAVVLLAMACAPLAMARKFITVASTTSTEQSGLFRHLLPVFEKKTGIQVRVVALGTGQALDLARRGDADVVFVHARSAEEKFVAEGHGVKRIPVMYNDFVVIGPKSDPAKIGGSRDVGDAFRRIRAASAPFVSRGDRSGTHIAELDLWKAAGIEIATEKGPWYRDTGQGMGPALNTASSMGAYILADRGTWLSFRNRGELAILVEGDKRLFNQYGVILVNPRKHTNVKRAEGQAFVDWLVSAEGQRAIAAYRIGGEQLFHANADQPGA
;
A
#
# COMPACT_ATOMS: atom_id res chain seq x y z
N MET A 1 -25.10 -70.03 -7.64
CA MET A 1 -24.37 -69.21 -8.58
C MET A 1 -24.55 -67.68 -8.31
N GLU A 2 -25.49 -67.28 -7.50
CA GLU A 2 -25.76 -65.87 -7.18
C GLU A 2 -24.90 -65.25 -6.08
N LEU A 3 -24.48 -66.06 -5.09
CA LEU A 3 -23.65 -65.54 -3.97
C LEU A 3 -22.26 -65.00 -4.40
N ARG A 4 -21.67 -65.54 -5.47
CA ARG A 4 -20.36 -65.09 -5.96
C ARG A 4 -20.41 -63.74 -6.72
N ARG A 5 -21.55 -63.41 -7.31
CA ARG A 5 -21.74 -62.15 -8.06
C ARG A 5 -21.96 -60.95 -7.14
N THR A 6 -22.53 -61.15 -5.96
CA THR A 6 -22.78 -60.11 -4.96
C THR A 6 -21.48 -59.67 -4.28
N PHE A 7 -20.57 -60.63 -3.97
CA PHE A 7 -19.26 -60.33 -3.36
C PHE A 7 -18.32 -59.55 -4.30
N LEU A 8 -18.35 -59.80 -5.62
CA LEU A 8 -17.53 -59.04 -6.56
C LEU A 8 -18.02 -57.58 -6.76
N ARG A 9 -19.31 -57.32 -6.66
CA ARG A 9 -19.87 -55.97 -6.79
C ARG A 9 -19.58 -55.13 -5.55
N SER A 10 -19.57 -55.68 -4.37
CA SER A 10 -19.24 -55.00 -3.12
C SER A 10 -17.76 -54.65 -3.01
N ALA A 11 -16.84 -55.49 -3.52
CA ALA A 11 -15.40 -55.23 -3.52
C ALA A 11 -15.01 -54.11 -4.51
N VAL A 12 -15.70 -53.98 -5.63
CA VAL A 12 -15.45 -52.89 -6.62
C VAL A 12 -15.93 -51.52 -6.12
N VAL A 13 -17.03 -51.48 -5.34
CA VAL A 13 -17.54 -50.23 -4.75
C VAL A 13 -16.64 -49.73 -3.60
N LEU A 14 -16.04 -50.65 -2.80
CA LEU A 14 -15.10 -50.28 -1.76
C LEU A 14 -13.73 -49.77 -2.29
N LEU A 15 -13.29 -50.24 -3.46
CA LEU A 15 -12.04 -49.79 -4.07
C LEU A 15 -12.15 -48.43 -4.77
N ALA A 16 -13.36 -48.02 -5.18
CA ALA A 16 -13.60 -46.70 -5.82
C ALA A 16 -13.68 -45.55 -4.81
N MET A 17 -13.89 -45.80 -3.51
CA MET A 17 -13.89 -44.77 -2.45
C MET A 17 -12.50 -44.38 -1.95
N ALA A 18 -11.45 -45.11 -2.28
CA ALA A 18 -10.08 -44.88 -1.77
C ALA A 18 -9.28 -43.83 -2.58
N CYS A 19 -9.81 -43.32 -3.67
CA CYS A 19 -9.16 -42.31 -4.54
C CYS A 19 -9.86 -40.96 -4.54
N ALA A 20 -10.46 -40.53 -3.44
CA ALA A 20 -10.80 -39.11 -3.29
C ALA A 20 -9.48 -38.36 -3.16
N PRO A 21 -9.14 -37.41 -4.08
CA PRO A 21 -7.95 -36.59 -3.88
C PRO A 21 -8.13 -35.84 -2.56
N LEU A 22 -7.23 -36.11 -1.62
CA LEU A 22 -7.10 -35.28 -0.43
C LEU A 22 -6.91 -33.84 -0.95
N ALA A 23 -7.98 -33.07 -0.91
CA ALA A 23 -7.91 -31.63 -1.19
C ALA A 23 -6.98 -31.05 -0.12
N MET A 24 -5.69 -30.97 -0.42
CA MET A 24 -4.73 -30.28 0.46
C MET A 24 -5.24 -28.86 0.65
N ALA A 25 -5.55 -28.51 1.89
CA ALA A 25 -5.98 -27.16 2.22
C ALA A 25 -4.95 -26.19 1.65
N ARG A 26 -5.42 -25.30 0.78
CA ARG A 26 -4.55 -24.34 0.09
C ARG A 26 -3.85 -23.46 1.14
N LYS A 27 -2.53 -23.46 1.15
CA LYS A 27 -1.77 -22.61 2.05
C LYS A 27 -2.12 -21.14 1.78
N PHE A 28 -2.24 -20.34 2.82
CA PHE A 28 -2.50 -18.91 2.68
C PHE A 28 -1.80 -18.11 3.78
N ILE A 29 -1.56 -16.84 3.46
CA ILE A 29 -1.11 -15.82 4.41
C ILE A 29 -2.07 -14.64 4.41
N THR A 30 -2.09 -13.88 5.51
CA THR A 30 -2.77 -12.59 5.63
C THR A 30 -1.73 -11.48 5.56
N VAL A 31 -1.90 -10.56 4.62
CA VAL A 31 -1.04 -9.38 4.46
C VAL A 31 -1.81 -8.13 4.86
N ALA A 32 -1.38 -7.47 5.93
CA ALA A 32 -1.89 -6.16 6.32
C ALA A 32 -1.24 -5.09 5.45
N SER A 33 -2.05 -4.33 4.72
CA SER A 33 -1.56 -3.29 3.81
C SER A 33 -2.46 -2.06 3.83
N THR A 34 -2.20 -1.10 2.92
CA THR A 34 -2.95 0.14 2.86
C THR A 34 -4.01 0.14 1.77
N THR A 35 -5.09 0.91 2.00
CA THR A 35 -6.14 1.12 0.98
C THR A 35 -5.59 1.75 -0.29
N SER A 36 -4.59 2.64 -0.19
CA SER A 36 -3.93 3.23 -1.35
C SER A 36 -3.18 2.20 -2.18
N THR A 37 -2.46 1.26 -1.53
CA THR A 37 -1.78 0.16 -2.22
C THR A 37 -2.77 -0.75 -2.93
N GLU A 38 -3.88 -1.11 -2.28
CA GLU A 38 -4.94 -1.92 -2.89
C GLU A 38 -5.58 -1.21 -4.09
N GLN A 39 -5.95 0.05 -3.91
CA GLN A 39 -6.60 0.87 -4.94
C GLN A 39 -5.69 1.17 -6.13
N SER A 40 -4.37 1.17 -5.95
CA SER A 40 -3.42 1.29 -7.06
C SER A 40 -3.50 0.13 -8.05
N GLY A 41 -4.07 -1.01 -7.66
CA GLY A 41 -4.16 -2.21 -8.48
C GLY A 41 -2.90 -3.09 -8.47
N LEU A 42 -1.86 -2.71 -7.72
CA LEU A 42 -0.60 -3.44 -7.66
C LEU A 42 -0.78 -4.92 -7.25
N PHE A 43 -1.59 -5.18 -6.24
CA PHE A 43 -1.82 -6.55 -5.77
C PHE A 43 -2.45 -7.45 -6.84
N ARG A 44 -3.37 -6.92 -7.64
CA ARG A 44 -3.95 -7.68 -8.78
C ARG A 44 -2.92 -8.08 -9.83
N HIS A 45 -1.84 -7.31 -9.94
CA HIS A 45 -0.73 -7.61 -10.83
C HIS A 45 0.28 -8.58 -10.20
N LEU A 46 0.65 -8.39 -8.94
CA LEU A 46 1.71 -9.16 -8.27
C LEU A 46 1.26 -10.53 -7.77
N LEU A 47 0.10 -10.60 -7.10
CA LEU A 47 -0.28 -11.80 -6.35
C LEU A 47 -0.48 -13.04 -7.23
N PRO A 48 -1.05 -12.97 -8.45
CA PRO A 48 -1.14 -14.13 -9.32
C PRO A 48 0.21 -14.74 -9.69
N VAL A 49 1.26 -13.92 -9.83
CA VAL A 49 2.63 -14.38 -10.13
C VAL A 49 3.20 -15.18 -8.95
N PHE A 50 3.09 -14.62 -7.75
CA PHE A 50 3.53 -15.29 -6.52
C PHE A 50 2.76 -16.58 -6.25
N GLU A 51 1.43 -16.52 -6.33
CA GLU A 51 0.56 -17.68 -6.06
C GLU A 51 0.79 -18.83 -7.05
N LYS A 52 1.00 -18.51 -8.34
CA LYS A 52 1.33 -19.52 -9.37
C LYS A 52 2.66 -20.21 -9.06
N LYS A 53 3.64 -19.47 -8.57
CA LYS A 53 4.98 -20.00 -8.26
C LYS A 53 5.00 -20.86 -7.00
N THR A 54 4.28 -20.45 -5.95
CA THR A 54 4.43 -21.01 -4.61
C THR A 54 3.27 -21.88 -4.14
N GLY A 55 2.10 -21.74 -4.76
CA GLY A 55 0.84 -22.33 -4.30
C GLY A 55 0.28 -21.66 -3.03
N ILE A 56 0.90 -20.57 -2.54
CA ILE A 56 0.47 -19.85 -1.34
C ILE A 56 -0.47 -18.73 -1.75
N GLN A 57 -1.71 -18.76 -1.28
CA GLN A 57 -2.68 -17.68 -1.47
C GLN A 57 -2.34 -16.49 -0.57
N VAL A 58 -2.41 -15.28 -1.10
CA VAL A 58 -2.25 -14.04 -0.33
C VAL A 58 -3.62 -13.37 -0.13
N ARG A 59 -4.01 -13.19 1.14
CA ARG A 59 -5.22 -12.48 1.53
C ARG A 59 -4.84 -11.11 2.04
N VAL A 60 -5.16 -10.08 1.27
CA VAL A 60 -4.85 -8.69 1.64
C VAL A 60 -5.97 -8.13 2.51
N VAL A 61 -5.58 -7.51 3.63
CA VAL A 61 -6.45 -6.69 4.48
C VAL A 61 -5.99 -5.25 4.32
N ALA A 62 -6.73 -4.48 3.53
CA ALA A 62 -6.39 -3.10 3.18
C ALA A 62 -7.06 -2.11 4.15
N LEU A 63 -6.25 -1.37 4.90
CA LEU A 63 -6.68 -0.44 5.98
C LEU A 63 -5.89 0.88 5.87
N GLY A 64 -6.10 1.80 6.82
CA GLY A 64 -5.13 2.87 7.07
C GLY A 64 -3.85 2.31 7.68
N THR A 65 -2.69 2.96 7.46
CA THR A 65 -1.38 2.44 7.93
C THR A 65 -1.37 2.08 9.42
N GLY A 66 -1.90 2.96 10.28
CA GLY A 66 -1.98 2.70 11.72
C GLY A 66 -2.79 1.45 12.04
N GLN A 67 -3.95 1.32 11.42
CA GLN A 67 -4.84 0.15 11.60
C GLN A 67 -4.20 -1.15 11.06
N ALA A 68 -3.47 -1.09 9.95
CA ALA A 68 -2.75 -2.24 9.40
C ALA A 68 -1.64 -2.71 10.36
N LEU A 69 -0.89 -1.77 10.94
CA LEU A 69 0.10 -2.06 11.97
C LEU A 69 -0.54 -2.59 13.26
N ASP A 70 -1.70 -2.06 13.66
CA ASP A 70 -2.43 -2.55 14.84
C ASP A 70 -2.98 -3.97 14.63
N LEU A 71 -3.47 -4.29 13.43
CA LEU A 71 -3.85 -5.65 13.06
C LEU A 71 -2.67 -6.62 13.25
N ALA A 72 -1.50 -6.22 12.75
CA ALA A 72 -0.28 -7.02 12.87
C ALA A 72 0.26 -7.10 14.31
N ARG A 73 0.09 -6.04 15.12
CA ARG A 73 0.46 -6.06 16.57
C ARG A 73 -0.32 -7.11 17.35
N ARG A 74 -1.56 -7.37 16.97
CA ARG A 74 -2.39 -8.43 17.59
C ARG A 74 -2.10 -9.84 17.07
N GLY A 75 -1.26 -9.97 16.01
CA GLY A 75 -0.98 -11.25 15.37
C GLY A 75 -2.05 -11.68 14.36
N ASP A 76 -2.96 -10.79 13.95
CA ASP A 76 -4.03 -11.07 12.99
C ASP A 76 -3.56 -10.99 11.52
N ALA A 77 -2.27 -10.71 11.30
CA ALA A 77 -1.61 -10.75 10.01
C ALA A 77 -0.27 -11.49 10.08
N ASP A 78 0.15 -12.08 8.98
CA ASP A 78 1.44 -12.77 8.85
C ASP A 78 2.54 -11.81 8.37
N VAL A 79 2.17 -10.85 7.52
CA VAL A 79 3.09 -9.87 6.91
C VAL A 79 2.44 -8.48 6.90
N VAL A 80 3.25 -7.46 7.10
CA VAL A 80 2.90 -6.05 6.88
C VAL A 80 3.55 -5.58 5.58
N PHE A 81 2.80 -4.89 4.72
CA PHE A 81 3.31 -4.26 3.50
C PHE A 81 2.72 -2.86 3.36
N VAL A 82 3.45 -1.86 3.82
CA VAL A 82 2.99 -0.47 3.96
C VAL A 82 4.10 0.52 3.55
N HIS A 83 3.86 1.84 3.70
CA HIS A 83 4.76 2.89 3.24
C HIS A 83 4.82 4.08 4.22
N ALA A 84 5.08 3.81 5.50
CA ALA A 84 5.27 4.83 6.53
C ALA A 84 6.49 4.45 7.38
N ARG A 85 7.69 4.75 6.87
CA ARG A 85 8.98 4.29 7.39
C ARG A 85 9.11 4.43 8.91
N SER A 86 8.81 5.60 9.46
CA SER A 86 8.94 5.85 10.90
C SER A 86 8.03 4.94 11.74
N ALA A 87 6.80 4.71 11.30
CA ALA A 87 5.86 3.81 11.98
C ALA A 87 6.27 2.34 11.83
N GLU A 88 6.83 1.95 10.69
CA GLU A 88 7.36 0.62 10.42
C GLU A 88 8.60 0.32 11.27
N GLU A 89 9.53 1.26 11.37
CA GLU A 89 10.72 1.16 12.21
C GLU A 89 10.35 1.05 13.70
N LYS A 90 9.37 1.85 14.16
CA LYS A 90 8.82 1.75 15.51
C LYS A 90 8.20 0.37 15.77
N PHE A 91 7.40 -0.15 14.83
CA PHE A 91 6.79 -1.48 14.93
C PHE A 91 7.85 -2.59 15.09
N VAL A 92 8.97 -2.50 14.38
CA VAL A 92 10.10 -3.44 14.51
C VAL A 92 10.83 -3.23 15.84
N ALA A 93 11.13 -1.99 16.24
CA ALA A 93 11.82 -1.67 17.49
C ALA A 93 11.04 -2.15 18.74
N GLU A 94 9.70 -2.11 18.68
CA GLU A 94 8.80 -2.68 19.71
C GLU A 94 8.74 -4.22 19.68
N GLY A 95 9.46 -4.86 18.75
CA GLY A 95 9.57 -6.31 18.60
C GLY A 95 8.34 -6.98 17.99
N HIS A 96 7.42 -6.23 17.36
CA HIS A 96 6.25 -6.79 16.68
C HIS A 96 6.57 -7.33 15.29
N GLY A 97 7.60 -6.79 14.63
CA GLY A 97 8.14 -7.25 13.35
C GLY A 97 9.55 -7.82 13.51
N VAL A 98 9.95 -8.69 12.58
CA VAL A 98 11.30 -9.27 12.57
C VAL A 98 12.31 -8.26 12.05
N LYS A 99 12.07 -7.70 10.88
CA LYS A 99 12.93 -6.73 10.19
C LYS A 99 12.13 -5.99 9.13
N ARG A 100 12.34 -4.68 9.00
CA ARG A 100 11.87 -3.90 7.86
C ARG A 100 12.80 -4.15 6.66
N ILE A 101 12.23 -4.47 5.51
CA ILE A 101 12.96 -4.65 4.27
C ILE A 101 12.35 -3.70 3.23
N PRO A 102 13.14 -2.82 2.59
CA PRO A 102 12.66 -1.97 1.50
C PRO A 102 12.31 -2.85 0.29
N VAL A 103 11.29 -2.46 -0.46
CA VAL A 103 10.79 -3.25 -1.61
C VAL A 103 10.76 -2.43 -2.88
N MET A 104 10.17 -1.26 -2.81
CA MET A 104 9.91 -0.38 -3.94
C MET A 104 9.58 1.01 -3.45
N TYR A 105 9.53 1.97 -4.36
CA TYR A 105 8.98 3.29 -4.08
C TYR A 105 8.02 3.75 -5.19
N ASN A 106 7.12 4.63 -4.84
CA ASN A 106 6.48 5.58 -5.74
C ASN A 106 6.70 6.98 -5.16
N ASP A 107 6.08 7.99 -5.74
CA ASP A 107 6.15 9.34 -5.20
C ASP A 107 4.76 9.88 -4.84
N PHE A 108 4.78 10.88 -3.99
CA PHE A 108 3.69 11.81 -3.84
C PHE A 108 3.82 12.93 -4.88
N VAL A 109 2.69 13.52 -5.20
CA VAL A 109 2.60 14.69 -6.08
C VAL A 109 1.71 15.75 -5.42
N VAL A 110 2.01 17.02 -5.60
CA VAL A 110 1.09 18.09 -5.22
C VAL A 110 0.23 18.42 -6.43
N ILE A 111 -1.05 18.21 -6.25
CA ILE A 111 -2.09 18.43 -7.25
C ILE A 111 -2.81 19.73 -6.90
N GLY A 112 -3.23 20.47 -7.90
CA GLY A 112 -4.02 21.68 -7.71
C GLY A 112 -4.71 22.11 -8.99
N PRO A 113 -5.51 23.21 -8.94
CA PRO A 113 -6.19 23.71 -10.11
C PRO A 113 -5.19 24.23 -11.15
N LYS A 114 -5.46 24.04 -12.43
CA LYS A 114 -4.64 24.56 -13.54
C LYS A 114 -4.44 26.07 -13.50
N SER A 115 -5.38 26.81 -12.90
CA SER A 115 -5.27 28.26 -12.67
C SER A 115 -4.15 28.65 -11.71
N ASP A 116 -3.74 27.72 -10.86
CA ASP A 116 -2.62 27.81 -9.92
C ASP A 116 -2.50 29.15 -9.17
N PRO A 117 -3.50 29.53 -8.35
CA PRO A 117 -3.50 30.81 -7.66
C PRO A 117 -2.30 31.03 -6.72
N ALA A 118 -1.71 29.94 -6.18
CA ALA A 118 -0.51 30.00 -5.34
C ALA A 118 0.80 30.01 -6.15
N LYS A 119 0.74 29.89 -7.49
CA LYS A 119 1.90 29.90 -8.40
C LYS A 119 2.98 28.87 -8.04
N ILE A 120 2.57 27.65 -7.79
CA ILE A 120 3.47 26.55 -7.42
C ILE A 120 3.88 25.66 -8.60
N GLY A 121 3.22 25.84 -9.76
CA GLY A 121 3.40 24.99 -10.93
C GLY A 121 4.85 24.97 -11.42
N GLY A 122 5.37 23.78 -11.66
CA GLY A 122 6.75 23.56 -12.12
C GLY A 122 7.82 23.68 -11.00
N SER A 123 7.43 23.98 -9.75
CA SER A 123 8.37 23.98 -8.63
C SER A 123 8.92 22.56 -8.39
N ARG A 124 10.22 22.47 -8.07
CA ARG A 124 10.89 21.28 -7.58
C ARG A 124 11.21 21.34 -6.09
N ASP A 125 10.69 22.34 -5.40
CA ASP A 125 10.76 22.50 -3.94
C ASP A 125 9.35 22.47 -3.36
N VAL A 126 8.97 21.32 -2.81
CA VAL A 126 7.66 21.11 -2.19
C VAL A 126 7.48 21.99 -0.95
N GLY A 127 8.53 22.28 -0.20
CA GLY A 127 8.45 23.16 0.96
C GLY A 127 8.14 24.61 0.56
N ASP A 128 8.76 25.12 -0.53
CA ASP A 128 8.40 26.43 -1.09
C ASP A 128 6.96 26.45 -1.61
N ALA A 129 6.54 25.40 -2.31
CA ALA A 129 5.16 25.27 -2.77
C ALA A 129 4.16 25.33 -1.61
N PHE A 130 4.42 24.63 -0.51
CA PHE A 130 3.56 24.63 0.67
C PHE A 130 3.53 26.03 1.33
N ARG A 131 4.67 26.73 1.45
CA ARG A 131 4.70 28.12 1.94
C ARG A 131 3.86 29.05 1.07
N ARG A 132 3.93 28.92 -0.26
CA ARG A 132 3.12 29.72 -1.19
C ARG A 132 1.62 29.43 -1.07
N ILE A 133 1.22 28.17 -0.95
CA ILE A 133 -0.19 27.78 -0.72
C ILE A 133 -0.69 28.45 0.56
N ARG A 134 0.09 28.36 1.65
CA ARG A 134 -0.26 28.97 2.94
C ARG A 134 -0.34 30.49 2.84
N ALA A 135 0.64 31.14 2.23
CA ALA A 135 0.70 32.61 2.07
C ALA A 135 -0.47 33.14 1.25
N ALA A 136 -0.87 32.43 0.20
CA ALA A 136 -2.03 32.76 -0.62
C ALA A 136 -3.37 32.43 0.08
N SER A 137 -3.35 31.77 1.25
CA SER A 137 -4.54 31.20 1.88
C SER A 137 -5.39 30.38 0.89
N ALA A 138 -4.72 29.74 -0.07
CA ALA A 138 -5.37 28.98 -1.13
C ALA A 138 -5.94 27.66 -0.55
N PRO A 139 -7.14 27.24 -0.99
CA PRO A 139 -7.76 26.04 -0.44
C PRO A 139 -6.85 24.81 -0.57
N PHE A 140 -6.62 24.12 0.52
CA PHE A 140 -5.89 22.86 0.59
C PHE A 140 -6.76 21.78 1.23
N VAL A 141 -6.85 20.62 0.60
CA VAL A 141 -7.59 19.46 1.09
C VAL A 141 -6.60 18.45 1.66
N SER A 142 -6.80 18.09 2.92
CA SER A 142 -6.09 17.01 3.59
C SER A 142 -6.97 15.78 3.71
N ARG A 143 -6.35 14.61 3.67
CA ARG A 143 -7.06 13.37 4.02
C ARG A 143 -7.56 13.37 5.46
N GLY A 144 -6.78 13.88 6.41
CA GLY A 144 -7.16 13.97 7.82
C GLY A 144 -7.43 12.63 8.53
N ASP A 145 -7.04 11.49 7.91
CA ASP A 145 -7.41 10.12 8.31
C ASP A 145 -6.27 9.32 8.97
N ARG A 146 -5.17 9.99 9.28
CA ARG A 146 -3.94 9.37 9.84
C ARG A 146 -3.33 8.27 8.95
N SER A 147 -3.60 8.27 7.66
CA SER A 147 -2.94 7.42 6.68
C SER A 147 -1.48 7.83 6.46
N GLY A 148 -0.72 6.98 5.73
CA GLY A 148 0.65 7.31 5.33
C GLY A 148 0.75 8.62 4.53
N THR A 149 -0.22 8.89 3.64
CA THR A 149 -0.29 10.17 2.90
C THR A 149 -0.52 11.35 3.83
N HIS A 150 -1.43 11.21 4.81
CA HIS A 150 -1.70 12.28 5.78
C HIS A 150 -0.47 12.55 6.68
N ILE A 151 0.22 11.49 7.13
CA ILE A 151 1.46 11.63 7.91
C ILE A 151 2.53 12.35 7.08
N ALA A 152 2.75 11.92 5.83
CA ALA A 152 3.72 12.56 4.93
C ALA A 152 3.36 14.03 4.66
N GLU A 153 2.07 14.35 4.49
CA GLU A 153 1.59 15.72 4.32
C GLU A 153 1.96 16.60 5.53
N LEU A 154 1.67 16.14 6.75
CA LEU A 154 1.98 16.88 7.98
C LEU A 154 3.50 17.07 8.15
N ASP A 155 4.31 16.06 7.82
CA ASP A 155 5.76 16.15 7.83
C ASP A 155 6.28 17.20 6.81
N LEU A 156 5.65 17.29 5.63
CA LEU A 156 5.99 18.29 4.62
C LEU A 156 5.60 19.72 5.05
N TRP A 157 4.42 19.91 5.66
CA TRP A 157 4.01 21.19 6.25
C TRP A 157 5.01 21.63 7.33
N LYS A 158 5.35 20.72 8.25
CA LYS A 158 6.35 20.99 9.30
C LYS A 158 7.72 21.33 8.72
N ALA A 159 8.18 20.60 7.71
CA ALA A 159 9.44 20.89 7.03
C ALA A 159 9.42 22.24 6.28
N ALA A 160 8.23 22.73 5.88
CA ALA A 160 8.03 24.06 5.34
C ALA A 160 7.98 25.17 6.40
N GLY A 161 8.04 24.80 7.70
CA GLY A 161 7.95 25.73 8.83
C GLY A 161 6.52 26.09 9.22
N ILE A 162 5.55 25.27 8.86
CA ILE A 162 4.11 25.49 9.09
C ILE A 162 3.57 24.39 9.98
N GLU A 163 3.11 24.73 11.18
CA GLU A 163 2.54 23.79 12.14
C GLU A 163 1.01 23.74 11.99
N ILE A 164 0.52 22.72 11.27
CA ILE A 164 -0.91 22.59 10.98
C ILE A 164 -1.78 22.52 12.24
N ALA A 165 -1.28 21.94 13.33
CA ALA A 165 -2.04 21.84 14.58
C ALA A 165 -2.47 23.22 15.12
N THR A 166 -1.67 24.25 14.89
CA THR A 166 -1.91 25.62 15.40
C THR A 166 -2.25 26.64 14.30
N GLU A 167 -1.86 26.37 13.04
CA GLU A 167 -1.97 27.34 11.95
C GLU A 167 -3.07 27.02 10.94
N LYS A 168 -3.74 25.88 11.05
CA LYS A 168 -4.86 25.58 10.16
C LYS A 168 -6.02 26.56 10.36
N GLY A 169 -6.63 26.94 9.24
CA GLY A 169 -7.76 27.86 9.20
C GLY A 169 -8.73 27.47 8.10
N PRO A 170 -9.58 28.40 7.63
CA PRO A 170 -10.56 28.11 6.56
C PRO A 170 -9.96 27.59 5.25
N TRP A 171 -8.68 27.84 5.01
CA TRP A 171 -7.93 27.38 3.83
C TRP A 171 -7.60 25.88 3.86
N TYR A 172 -7.56 25.24 5.04
CA TYR A 172 -7.18 23.85 5.22
C TYR A 172 -8.39 23.00 5.60
N ARG A 173 -8.69 21.97 4.83
CA ARG A 173 -9.88 21.13 4.96
C ARG A 173 -9.53 19.68 5.21
N ASP A 174 -9.68 19.23 6.45
CA ASP A 174 -9.64 17.82 6.80
C ASP A 174 -10.90 17.12 6.30
N THR A 175 -10.76 16.04 5.50
CA THR A 175 -11.91 15.26 5.02
C THR A 175 -12.22 14.05 5.89
N GLY A 176 -11.25 13.53 6.61
CA GLY A 176 -11.36 12.28 7.35
C GLY A 176 -11.55 11.05 6.45
N GLN A 177 -11.19 11.15 5.16
CA GLN A 177 -11.54 10.15 4.15
C GLN A 177 -10.30 9.61 3.40
N GLY A 178 -10.50 8.50 2.67
CA GLY A 178 -9.48 7.94 1.78
C GLY A 178 -9.15 8.85 0.59
N MET A 179 -8.08 8.51 -0.15
CA MET A 179 -7.52 9.37 -1.20
C MET A 179 -8.51 9.71 -2.32
N GLY A 180 -9.31 8.74 -2.80
CA GLY A 180 -10.29 8.98 -3.86
C GLY A 180 -11.36 10.01 -3.49
N PRO A 181 -12.07 9.86 -2.36
CA PRO A 181 -12.99 10.89 -1.85
C PRO A 181 -12.34 12.24 -1.58
N ALA A 182 -11.11 12.29 -1.05
CA ALA A 182 -10.38 13.52 -0.83
C ALA A 182 -10.05 14.25 -2.17
N LEU A 183 -9.67 13.49 -3.20
CA LEU A 183 -9.47 14.02 -4.57
C LEU A 183 -10.76 14.55 -5.17
N ASN A 184 -11.92 13.90 -4.94
CA ASN A 184 -13.22 14.43 -5.37
C ASN A 184 -13.52 15.77 -4.69
N THR A 185 -13.24 15.89 -3.39
CA THR A 185 -13.40 17.14 -2.66
C THR A 185 -12.47 18.23 -3.23
N ALA A 186 -11.19 17.91 -3.45
CA ALA A 186 -10.24 18.85 -4.06
C ALA A 186 -10.67 19.28 -5.47
N SER A 187 -11.17 18.37 -6.30
CA SER A 187 -11.70 18.67 -7.63
C SER A 187 -12.88 19.63 -7.59
N SER A 188 -13.83 19.38 -6.68
CA SER A 188 -15.03 20.23 -6.53
C SER A 188 -14.71 21.63 -5.99
N MET A 189 -13.66 21.76 -5.16
CA MET A 189 -13.27 23.02 -4.54
C MET A 189 -12.23 23.81 -5.36
N GLY A 190 -11.63 23.22 -6.40
CA GLY A 190 -10.44 23.78 -7.04
C GLY A 190 -9.28 23.94 -6.05
N ALA A 191 -9.10 22.95 -5.17
CA ALA A 191 -8.15 23.00 -4.07
C ALA A 191 -6.84 22.26 -4.38
N TYR A 192 -5.77 22.62 -3.66
CA TYR A 192 -4.54 21.85 -3.64
C TYR A 192 -4.69 20.62 -2.76
N ILE A 193 -3.93 19.57 -3.05
CA ILE A 193 -3.93 18.31 -2.29
C ILE A 193 -2.62 17.55 -2.53
N LEU A 194 -2.11 16.90 -1.49
CA LEU A 194 -1.05 15.89 -1.63
C LEU A 194 -1.69 14.52 -1.95
N ALA A 195 -1.23 13.87 -2.99
CA ALA A 195 -1.70 12.53 -3.35
C ALA A 195 -0.54 11.62 -3.74
N ASP A 196 -0.70 10.30 -3.53
CA ASP A 196 0.17 9.35 -4.19
C ASP A 196 -0.11 9.32 -5.70
N ARG A 197 0.96 9.25 -6.50
CA ARG A 197 0.86 9.25 -7.96
C ARG A 197 -0.05 8.14 -8.49
N GLY A 198 -0.04 6.98 -7.85
CA GLY A 198 -0.82 5.83 -8.31
C GLY A 198 -2.32 6.06 -8.22
N THR A 199 -2.79 6.60 -7.11
CA THR A 199 -4.20 6.98 -6.97
C THR A 199 -4.55 8.09 -7.97
N TRP A 200 -3.67 9.09 -8.14
CA TRP A 200 -3.89 10.15 -9.14
C TRP A 200 -3.99 9.61 -10.56
N LEU A 201 -3.11 8.72 -10.98
CA LEU A 201 -3.16 8.13 -12.33
C LEU A 201 -4.44 7.35 -12.58
N SER A 202 -4.96 6.68 -11.56
CA SER A 202 -6.23 5.94 -11.61
C SER A 202 -7.47 6.81 -11.44
N PHE A 203 -7.32 8.03 -10.93
CA PHE A 203 -8.42 8.95 -10.64
C PHE A 203 -8.96 9.59 -11.93
N ARG A 204 -10.26 9.47 -12.16
CA ARG A 204 -10.90 9.90 -13.42
C ARG A 204 -11.57 11.26 -13.31
N ASN A 205 -12.10 11.63 -12.13
CA ASN A 205 -12.85 12.88 -11.94
C ASN A 205 -11.92 14.06 -11.67
N ARG A 206 -10.94 14.27 -12.54
CA ARG A 206 -9.86 15.27 -12.35
C ARG A 206 -10.34 16.70 -12.49
N GLY A 207 -11.40 16.96 -13.28
CA GLY A 207 -11.86 18.31 -13.59
C GLY A 207 -10.71 19.19 -14.07
N GLU A 208 -10.53 20.34 -13.41
CA GLU A 208 -9.44 21.29 -13.69
C GLU A 208 -8.17 21.02 -12.87
N LEU A 209 -8.07 19.88 -12.18
CA LEU A 209 -6.86 19.54 -11.43
C LEU A 209 -5.76 18.99 -12.34
N ALA A 210 -4.53 19.34 -12.00
CA ALA A 210 -3.30 18.85 -12.63
C ALA A 210 -2.20 18.64 -11.58
N ILE A 211 -1.17 17.84 -11.91
CA ILE A 211 0.06 17.79 -11.12
C ILE A 211 0.77 19.14 -11.29
N LEU A 212 1.10 19.80 -10.19
CA LEU A 212 1.79 21.08 -10.17
C LEU A 212 3.20 20.97 -9.60
N VAL A 213 3.43 20.07 -8.63
CA VAL A 213 4.76 19.83 -8.05
C VAL A 213 5.05 18.33 -7.99
N GLU A 214 6.23 17.95 -8.50
CA GLU A 214 6.74 16.60 -8.52
C GLU A 214 8.26 16.57 -8.52
N GLY A 215 8.88 15.41 -8.28
CA GLY A 215 10.33 15.20 -8.42
C GLY A 215 11.17 15.76 -7.26
N ASP A 216 10.58 16.27 -6.19
CA ASP A 216 11.29 16.60 -4.96
C ASP A 216 11.58 15.31 -4.16
N LYS A 217 12.80 15.19 -3.63
CA LYS A 217 13.20 14.00 -2.83
C LYS A 217 12.33 13.78 -1.59
N ARG A 218 11.73 14.84 -1.04
CA ARG A 218 10.81 14.78 0.11
C ARG A 218 9.45 14.17 -0.24
N LEU A 219 9.12 14.09 -1.52
CA LEU A 219 7.92 13.42 -2.03
C LEU A 219 8.12 11.91 -2.23
N PHE A 220 9.29 11.39 -1.86
CA PHE A 220 9.63 9.98 -2.01
C PHE A 220 8.81 9.12 -1.04
N ASN A 221 8.14 8.10 -1.56
CA ASN A 221 7.24 7.23 -0.82
C ASN A 221 7.74 5.78 -0.87
N GLN A 222 8.58 5.43 0.11
CA GLN A 222 9.24 4.13 0.20
C GLN A 222 8.34 3.10 0.87
N TYR A 223 8.11 1.99 0.20
CA TYR A 223 7.39 0.82 0.71
C TYR A 223 8.32 -0.14 1.44
N GLY A 224 7.87 -0.60 2.60
CA GLY A 224 8.54 -1.64 3.37
C GLY A 224 7.67 -2.89 3.50
N VAL A 225 8.32 -4.05 3.59
CA VAL A 225 7.71 -5.31 3.96
C VAL A 225 8.31 -5.82 5.26
N ILE A 226 7.47 -6.37 6.15
CA ILE A 226 7.87 -6.84 7.47
C ILE A 226 7.15 -8.16 7.77
N LEU A 227 7.90 -9.21 8.06
CA LEU A 227 7.32 -10.42 8.66
C LEU A 227 6.92 -10.12 10.10
N VAL A 228 5.67 -10.39 10.47
CA VAL A 228 5.20 -10.29 11.86
C VAL A 228 5.97 -11.29 12.72
N ASN A 229 6.33 -10.89 13.95
CA ASN A 229 7.24 -11.66 14.77
C ASN A 229 6.60 -12.96 15.30
N PRO A 230 7.01 -14.15 14.80
CA PRO A 230 6.43 -15.41 15.20
C PRO A 230 6.80 -15.85 16.63
N ARG A 231 7.77 -15.15 17.26
CA ARG A 231 8.08 -15.37 18.69
C ARG A 231 7.07 -14.70 19.61
N LYS A 232 6.37 -13.65 19.14
CA LYS A 232 5.27 -13.02 19.87
C LYS A 232 3.92 -13.67 19.56
N HIS A 233 3.74 -14.17 18.33
CA HIS A 233 2.47 -14.69 17.82
C HIS A 233 2.68 -16.04 17.16
N THR A 234 2.36 -17.12 17.85
CA THR A 234 2.57 -18.51 17.38
C THR A 234 1.68 -18.91 16.20
N ASN A 235 0.60 -18.16 15.97
CA ASN A 235 -0.31 -18.34 14.83
C ASN A 235 0.21 -17.75 13.52
N VAL A 236 1.27 -16.93 13.56
CA VAL A 236 1.91 -16.38 12.36
C VAL A 236 2.52 -17.49 11.53
N LYS A 237 2.14 -17.54 10.28
CA LYS A 237 2.61 -18.52 9.29
C LYS A 237 4.00 -18.13 8.78
N ARG A 238 4.99 -18.36 9.64
CA ARG A 238 6.38 -17.90 9.42
C ARG A 238 6.94 -18.32 8.06
N ALA A 239 6.80 -19.59 7.70
CA ALA A 239 7.41 -20.12 6.47
C ALA A 239 6.79 -19.49 5.21
N GLU A 240 5.46 -19.43 5.17
CA GLU A 240 4.70 -18.87 4.06
C GLU A 240 4.86 -17.34 3.99
N GLY A 241 4.86 -16.66 5.15
CA GLY A 241 5.08 -15.21 5.23
C GLY A 241 6.50 -14.83 4.79
N GLN A 242 7.50 -15.58 5.22
CA GLN A 242 8.89 -15.36 4.78
C GLN A 242 9.05 -15.60 3.28
N ALA A 243 8.40 -16.64 2.73
CA ALA A 243 8.42 -16.90 1.29
C ALA A 243 7.86 -15.73 0.48
N PHE A 244 6.83 -15.03 0.99
CA PHE A 244 6.29 -13.83 0.35
C PHE A 244 7.27 -12.66 0.44
N VAL A 245 7.87 -12.42 1.60
CA VAL A 245 8.90 -11.39 1.81
C VAL A 245 10.07 -11.62 0.86
N ASP A 246 10.62 -12.85 0.82
CA ASP A 246 11.77 -13.20 -0.02
C ASP A 246 11.46 -13.06 -1.51
N TRP A 247 10.24 -13.42 -1.92
CA TRP A 247 9.82 -13.27 -3.31
C TRP A 247 9.72 -11.80 -3.72
N LEU A 248 9.15 -10.92 -2.89
CA LEU A 248 9.04 -9.49 -3.17
C LEU A 248 10.40 -8.85 -3.46
N VAL A 249 11.45 -9.27 -2.75
CA VAL A 249 12.82 -8.72 -2.93
C VAL A 249 13.66 -9.54 -3.90
N SER A 250 13.16 -10.66 -4.40
CA SER A 250 13.84 -11.46 -5.42
C SER A 250 13.89 -10.74 -6.77
N ALA A 251 14.81 -11.16 -7.64
CA ALA A 251 14.89 -10.64 -9.01
C ALA A 251 13.56 -10.78 -9.78
N GLU A 252 12.78 -11.83 -9.52
CA GLU A 252 11.46 -12.03 -10.15
C GLU A 252 10.42 -11.06 -9.61
N GLY A 253 10.29 -10.94 -8.30
CA GLY A 253 9.36 -10.00 -7.66
C GLY A 253 9.68 -8.54 -8.03
N GLN A 254 10.96 -8.17 -8.03
CA GLN A 254 11.42 -6.85 -8.43
C GLN A 254 11.12 -6.54 -9.91
N ARG A 255 11.30 -7.51 -10.83
CA ARG A 255 10.85 -7.35 -12.22
C ARG A 255 9.34 -7.23 -12.35
N ALA A 256 8.57 -8.01 -11.59
CA ALA A 256 7.12 -7.91 -11.60
C ALA A 256 6.64 -6.53 -11.14
N ILE A 257 7.24 -5.98 -10.07
CA ILE A 257 6.97 -4.61 -9.59
C ILE A 257 7.30 -3.59 -10.69
N ALA A 258 8.50 -3.67 -11.26
CA ALA A 258 8.97 -2.73 -12.29
C ALA A 258 8.16 -2.79 -13.59
N ALA A 259 7.49 -3.91 -13.87
CA ALA A 259 6.64 -4.09 -15.05
C ALA A 259 5.24 -3.49 -14.89
N TYR A 260 4.83 -3.13 -13.67
CA TYR A 260 3.49 -2.59 -13.43
C TYR A 260 3.31 -1.21 -14.05
N ARG A 261 2.24 -1.03 -14.84
CA ARG A 261 1.93 0.22 -15.55
C ARG A 261 0.47 0.60 -15.34
N ILE A 262 0.21 1.91 -15.25
CA ILE A 262 -1.14 2.49 -15.35
C ILE A 262 -1.12 3.50 -16.49
N GLY A 263 -1.99 3.30 -17.49
CA GLY A 263 -2.02 4.18 -18.66
C GLY A 263 -0.69 4.24 -19.45
N GLY A 264 0.13 3.19 -19.37
CA GLY A 264 1.45 3.13 -19.98
C GLY A 264 2.59 3.67 -19.09
N GLU A 265 2.29 4.35 -17.99
CA GLU A 265 3.28 4.92 -17.08
C GLU A 265 3.69 3.94 -15.98
N GLN A 266 4.98 3.89 -15.66
CA GLN A 266 5.51 3.12 -14.55
C GLN A 266 5.14 3.81 -13.24
N LEU A 267 4.48 3.05 -12.35
CA LEU A 267 4.00 3.59 -11.09
C LEU A 267 4.93 3.29 -9.92
N PHE A 268 5.50 2.09 -9.89
CA PHE A 268 6.38 1.65 -8.82
C PHE A 268 7.77 1.37 -9.35
N HIS A 269 8.77 1.80 -8.61
CA HIS A 269 10.18 1.60 -8.90
C HIS A 269 10.76 0.62 -7.89
N ALA A 270 11.14 -0.56 -8.37
CA ALA A 270 11.77 -1.59 -7.58
C ALA A 270 13.15 -1.12 -7.07
N ASN A 271 13.44 -1.29 -5.78
CA ASN A 271 14.70 -0.83 -5.19
C ASN A 271 15.13 -1.64 -3.94
N ALA A 272 14.75 -2.90 -3.86
CA ALA A 272 15.08 -3.74 -2.71
C ALA A 272 16.60 -3.93 -2.49
N ASP A 273 17.40 -3.75 -3.53
CA ASP A 273 18.84 -3.89 -3.57
C ASP A 273 19.61 -2.57 -3.35
N GLN A 274 18.88 -1.43 -3.21
CA GLN A 274 19.51 -0.13 -3.07
C GLN A 274 19.82 0.19 -1.60
N PRO A 275 21.08 0.54 -1.25
CA PRO A 275 21.41 0.98 0.10
C PRO A 275 20.64 2.23 0.50
N GLY A 276 20.04 2.23 1.70
CA GLY A 276 19.31 3.39 2.25
C GLY A 276 17.88 3.56 1.78
N ALA A 277 17.34 2.61 1.01
CA ALA A 277 15.92 2.59 0.63
C ALA A 277 14.98 2.40 1.84
#